data_0432412637ffba293986351890684e62
#
_entry.id   0432412637ffba293986351890684e62
#
_cell.length_a   1.000
_cell.length_b   1.000
_cell.length_c   1.000
_cell.angle_alpha   90.00
_cell.angle_beta   90.00
_cell.angle_gamma   90.00
#
_symmetry.space_group_name_H-M   'P 1'
#
loop_
_entity.id
_entity.type
_entity.pdbx_description
1 polymer ?
#
loop_
_entity_poly.entity_id
_entity_poly.type
_entity_poly.pdbx_seq_one_letter_code
_entity_poly.pdbx_strand_id
1 'polypeptide(L)'
;MTHSLGATVRRDIPQPSAPGETVWGSDAIADMLRAMDIPYVLLNPGASFRGLHDSLVNHLGNEKPQMVVVLHEEHAVAIAHGYAKVTGKPLIAILHSNVGLMHGSMAIFDAWVDRVPVIVLGATGPVDANKRRPWIDWIHTAQDQGALVRNFIKWDAQPASIPSAQEALLRARQIATTAPQGPVYVCFDAALQESKLSERPGLLDPARYLAPPPARPSDEVVAQAADLLWNAQRPVILMGRVSRDMEGWRQRVKLAETLNAQVLTDLRVGAAFPTDHPLHAAPSGSFLTPAAQDVLRQADVVLSLDWLDLSGTLKQAWGEKTVGSKIIQVSVDHYSHNGWSMDHQGLPPVDLFLLCEPEPAVALLNQQVRPRQGTVAARRQPTAAAVTQASGPMTVAALAATLRRAVGEQKVCLMRLPLSWSGEMWDFRHPLDFLGYDGGGGIGSGPGMSIGSALALKGTDRLPVAVIGDGDYMMGVNAFWTAANAQIPMLLVVCNTRSFFNDELHQERVARQRQRPVENRWIGQRISNPAPDLAMMARGQGLKGIGPVEDAAELERVLVDSIAAVKKGETVVVDVVVQTGYSPAMTAGLTRSQD
;
A
#
# COMPACT_ATOMS: atom_id res chain seq x y z
N MET A 1 15.54 27.26 3.48
CA MET A 1 15.67 26.32 4.62
C MET A 1 14.53 25.30 4.49
N THR A 2 14.85 24.08 4.13
CA THR A 2 13.88 22.98 4.06
C THR A 2 13.52 22.59 5.50
N HIS A 3 12.30 22.95 5.94
CA HIS A 3 11.80 22.48 7.22
C HIS A 3 11.51 20.99 7.10
N SER A 4 12.37 20.15 7.68
CA SER A 4 12.04 18.74 7.87
C SER A 4 10.87 18.62 8.85
N LEU A 5 9.86 17.82 8.52
CA LEU A 5 8.83 17.40 9.46
C LEU A 5 9.51 16.73 10.66
N GLY A 6 9.12 17.08 11.89
CA GLY A 6 9.77 16.61 13.13
C GLY A 6 10.17 15.12 13.08
N ALA A 7 11.44 14.83 13.36
CA ALA A 7 12.05 13.53 13.10
C ALA A 7 11.72 12.43 14.12
N THR A 8 11.22 12.80 15.32
CA THR A 8 10.97 11.84 16.41
C THR A 8 9.50 11.49 16.57
N VAL A 9 9.19 10.20 16.66
CA VAL A 9 7.89 9.69 17.11
C VAL A 9 7.83 9.82 18.63
N ARG A 10 6.70 10.27 19.19
CA ARG A 10 6.51 10.29 20.64
C ARG A 10 6.70 8.87 21.18
N ARG A 11 7.48 8.75 22.24
CA ARG A 11 7.80 7.50 22.92
C ARG A 11 7.43 7.58 24.39
N ASP A 12 6.74 6.57 24.89
CA ASP A 12 6.56 6.41 26.34
C ASP A 12 7.84 5.81 26.93
N ILE A 13 8.43 6.53 27.89
CA ILE A 13 9.71 6.16 28.50
C ILE A 13 9.41 5.37 29.79
N PRO A 14 9.80 4.09 29.87
CA PRO A 14 9.60 3.30 31.06
C PRO A 14 10.48 3.77 32.23
N GLN A 15 10.04 3.47 33.45
CA GLN A 15 10.89 3.65 34.63
C GLN A 15 12.12 2.70 34.50
N PRO A 16 13.33 3.16 34.85
CA PRO A 16 14.51 2.30 34.83
C PRO A 16 14.32 1.11 35.78
N SER A 17 14.57 -0.08 35.30
CA SER A 17 14.63 -1.31 36.12
C SER A 17 16.08 -1.75 36.30
N ALA A 18 16.42 -2.29 37.46
CA ALA A 18 17.69 -2.97 37.63
C ALA A 18 17.74 -4.20 36.73
N PRO A 19 18.89 -4.52 36.10
CA PRO A 19 19.05 -5.75 35.35
C PRO A 19 18.72 -6.96 36.23
N GLY A 20 17.73 -7.75 35.84
CA GLY A 20 17.43 -9.01 36.52
C GLY A 20 18.48 -10.09 36.21
N GLU A 21 18.74 -10.97 37.17
CA GLU A 21 19.64 -12.13 36.95
C GLU A 21 18.99 -13.20 36.05
N THR A 22 17.65 -13.22 35.98
CA THR A 22 16.89 -14.20 35.22
C THR A 22 16.66 -13.72 33.78
N VAL A 23 16.99 -14.56 32.81
CA VAL A 23 16.69 -14.36 31.39
C VAL A 23 15.38 -15.10 31.05
N TRP A 24 14.51 -14.42 30.34
CA TRP A 24 13.22 -14.98 29.91
C TRP A 24 13.24 -15.31 28.41
N GLY A 25 12.40 -16.24 27.99
CA GLY A 25 12.25 -16.58 26.58
C GLY A 25 11.90 -15.38 25.71
N SER A 26 11.03 -14.52 26.21
CA SER A 26 10.66 -13.27 25.53
C SER A 26 11.79 -12.25 25.41
N ASP A 27 12.77 -12.22 26.35
CA ASP A 27 13.94 -11.35 26.23
C ASP A 27 14.78 -11.71 25.02
N ALA A 28 14.99 -13.03 24.80
CA ALA A 28 15.73 -13.51 23.63
C ALA A 28 15.01 -13.21 22.30
N ILE A 29 13.68 -13.26 22.29
CA ILE A 29 12.86 -12.85 21.14
C ILE A 29 13.02 -11.35 20.91
N ALA A 30 12.91 -10.54 21.95
CA ALA A 30 13.03 -9.09 21.88
C ALA A 30 14.44 -8.65 21.42
N ASP A 31 15.50 -9.32 21.93
CA ASP A 31 16.88 -9.08 21.48
C ASP A 31 17.05 -9.35 19.98
N MET A 32 16.37 -10.39 19.45
CA MET A 32 16.41 -10.69 18.01
C MET A 32 15.69 -9.58 17.20
N LEU A 33 14.55 -9.08 17.66
CA LEU A 33 13.86 -7.97 17.02
C LEU A 33 14.73 -6.70 16.96
N ARG A 34 15.44 -6.40 18.06
CA ARG A 34 16.42 -5.28 18.11
C ARG A 34 17.55 -5.49 17.11
N ALA A 35 18.12 -6.70 17.07
CA ALA A 35 19.23 -7.03 16.17
C ALA A 35 18.82 -6.97 14.69
N MET A 36 17.57 -7.28 14.37
CA MET A 36 17.02 -7.14 13.02
C MET A 36 16.85 -5.68 12.56
N ASP A 37 17.16 -4.71 13.42
CA ASP A 37 17.06 -3.28 13.11
C ASP A 37 15.64 -2.80 12.79
N ILE A 38 14.64 -3.42 13.40
CA ILE A 38 13.23 -3.02 13.27
C ILE A 38 12.98 -1.74 14.08
N PRO A 39 12.56 -0.64 13.47
CA PRO A 39 12.41 0.62 14.21
C PRO A 39 11.15 0.66 15.08
N TYR A 40 10.05 0.06 14.63
CA TYR A 40 8.76 0.10 15.31
C TYR A 40 8.10 -1.27 15.33
N VAL A 41 7.34 -1.52 16.39
CA VAL A 41 6.33 -2.60 16.47
C VAL A 41 4.96 -1.97 16.68
N LEU A 42 3.99 -2.40 15.90
CA LEU A 42 2.62 -1.91 15.92
C LEU A 42 1.79 -2.88 16.73
N LEU A 43 1.25 -2.45 17.85
CA LEU A 43 0.69 -3.34 18.85
C LEU A 43 -0.76 -2.95 19.19
N ASN A 44 -1.70 -3.87 18.95
CA ASN A 44 -2.96 -3.86 19.70
C ASN A 44 -2.77 -4.70 20.98
N PRO A 45 -2.98 -4.14 22.19
CA PRO A 45 -2.68 -4.83 23.44
C PRO A 45 -3.45 -6.14 23.60
N GLY A 46 -2.74 -7.20 24.03
CA GLY A 46 -3.35 -8.50 24.27
C GLY A 46 -2.48 -9.41 25.15
N ALA A 47 -3.13 -10.18 26.04
CA ALA A 47 -2.46 -10.96 27.06
C ALA A 47 -1.70 -12.17 26.51
N SER A 48 -1.88 -12.55 25.25
CA SER A 48 -1.16 -13.70 24.66
C SER A 48 0.33 -13.44 24.41
N PHE A 49 0.74 -12.17 24.37
CA PHE A 49 2.16 -11.78 24.24
C PHE A 49 2.61 -10.87 25.39
N ARG A 50 2.06 -11.05 26.60
CA ARG A 50 2.45 -10.28 27.79
C ARG A 50 3.94 -10.41 28.13
N GLY A 51 4.55 -11.57 27.88
CA GLY A 51 5.99 -11.77 28.02
C GLY A 51 6.78 -10.89 27.07
N LEU A 52 6.47 -10.94 25.77
CA LEU A 52 7.13 -10.10 24.77
C LEU A 52 6.89 -8.59 25.02
N HIS A 53 5.68 -8.22 25.44
CA HIS A 53 5.36 -6.83 25.81
C HIS A 53 6.27 -6.36 26.96
N ASP A 54 6.39 -7.14 28.04
CA ASP A 54 7.27 -6.82 29.16
C ASP A 54 8.73 -6.67 28.68
N SER A 55 9.21 -7.58 27.84
CA SER A 55 10.58 -7.52 27.32
C SER A 55 10.81 -6.29 26.44
N LEU A 56 9.87 -5.90 25.60
CA LEU A 56 9.98 -4.68 24.78
C LEU A 56 10.07 -3.42 25.66
N VAL A 57 9.31 -3.40 26.77
CA VAL A 57 9.25 -2.25 27.70
C VAL A 57 10.39 -2.26 28.70
N ASN A 58 10.50 -3.31 29.53
CA ASN A 58 11.40 -3.32 30.68
C ASN A 58 12.82 -3.80 30.34
N HIS A 59 12.97 -4.75 29.40
CA HIS A 59 14.27 -5.24 28.98
C HIS A 59 14.90 -4.36 27.87
N LEU A 60 14.10 -3.90 26.87
CA LEU A 60 14.59 -3.07 25.77
C LEU A 60 14.41 -1.56 25.97
N GLY A 61 13.70 -1.12 27.02
CA GLY A 61 13.47 0.30 27.30
C GLY A 61 12.49 0.99 26.33
N ASN A 62 11.67 0.22 25.61
CA ASN A 62 10.75 0.73 24.58
C ASN A 62 11.45 1.63 23.55
N GLU A 63 12.69 1.31 23.19
CA GLU A 63 13.49 2.20 22.35
C GLU A 63 13.67 1.68 20.93
N LYS A 64 14.09 0.44 20.77
CA LYS A 64 14.31 -0.19 19.49
C LYS A 64 14.10 -1.70 19.60
N PRO A 65 13.00 -2.22 19.03
CA PRO A 65 11.93 -1.47 18.38
C PRO A 65 11.12 -0.64 19.38
N GLN A 66 10.70 0.57 18.95
CA GLN A 66 9.73 1.37 19.69
C GLN A 66 8.31 0.82 19.49
N MET A 67 7.58 0.66 20.58
CA MET A 67 6.17 0.25 20.52
C MET A 67 5.29 1.43 20.14
N VAL A 68 4.41 1.21 19.17
CA VAL A 68 3.35 2.13 18.76
C VAL A 68 2.01 1.45 19.01
N VAL A 69 1.23 2.03 19.92
CA VAL A 69 -0.09 1.49 20.28
C VAL A 69 -1.11 1.76 19.19
N VAL A 70 -1.87 0.73 18.85
CA VAL A 70 -2.93 0.76 17.83
C VAL A 70 -4.22 0.24 18.43
N LEU A 71 -5.37 0.84 18.10
CA LEU A 71 -6.65 0.50 18.73
C LEU A 71 -7.42 -0.64 18.02
N HIS A 72 -6.90 -1.17 16.91
CA HIS A 72 -7.49 -2.30 16.20
C HIS A 72 -6.41 -3.03 15.40
N GLU A 73 -6.47 -4.34 15.32
CA GLU A 73 -5.44 -5.17 14.69
C GLU A 73 -5.33 -4.95 13.18
N GLU A 74 -6.44 -4.71 12.50
CA GLU A 74 -6.43 -4.33 11.09
C GLU A 74 -5.55 -3.10 10.84
N HIS A 75 -5.69 -2.07 11.70
CA HIS A 75 -4.88 -0.86 11.59
C HIS A 75 -3.40 -1.11 11.86
N ALA A 76 -3.05 -2.05 12.76
CA ALA A 76 -1.66 -2.42 12.99
C ALA A 76 -1.01 -2.96 11.71
N VAL A 77 -1.68 -3.84 11.01
CA VAL A 77 -1.20 -4.39 9.73
C VAL A 77 -1.23 -3.32 8.64
N ALA A 78 -2.29 -2.51 8.53
CA ALA A 78 -2.39 -1.45 7.54
C ALA A 78 -1.30 -0.36 7.71
N ILE A 79 -0.92 -0.01 8.95
CA ILE A 79 0.20 0.90 9.23
C ILE A 79 1.52 0.27 8.77
N ALA A 80 1.76 -1.02 9.07
CA ALA A 80 2.95 -1.73 8.59
C ALA A 80 3.01 -1.76 7.06
N HIS A 81 1.89 -2.01 6.40
CA HIS A 81 1.74 -1.99 4.95
C HIS A 81 2.09 -0.61 4.38
N GLY A 82 1.47 0.47 4.88
CA GLY A 82 1.74 1.84 4.42
C GLY A 82 3.20 2.26 4.61
N TYR A 83 3.83 1.88 5.72
CA TYR A 83 5.26 2.11 5.97
C TYR A 83 6.14 1.40 4.93
N ALA A 84 5.85 0.14 4.65
CA ALA A 84 6.62 -0.65 3.70
C ALA A 84 6.45 -0.14 2.26
N LYS A 85 5.30 0.41 1.89
CA LYS A 85 5.09 1.07 0.57
C LYS A 85 6.05 2.23 0.33
N VAL A 86 6.45 2.95 1.36
CA VAL A 86 7.40 4.06 1.25
C VAL A 86 8.85 3.58 1.28
N THR A 87 9.15 2.64 2.21
CA THR A 87 10.53 2.28 2.55
C THR A 87 11.05 1.02 1.85
N GLY A 88 10.16 0.18 1.35
CA GLY A 88 10.48 -1.18 0.90
C GLY A 88 10.88 -2.13 2.03
N LYS A 89 10.78 -1.70 3.30
CA LYS A 89 11.21 -2.48 4.49
C LYS A 89 10.00 -2.88 5.33
N PRO A 90 9.95 -4.13 5.83
CA PRO A 90 8.84 -4.57 6.67
C PRO A 90 8.87 -3.89 8.04
N LEU A 91 7.70 -3.62 8.59
CA LEU A 91 7.48 -3.46 10.02
C LEU A 91 6.84 -4.72 10.60
N ILE A 92 6.75 -4.74 11.92
CA ILE A 92 6.11 -5.80 12.69
C ILE A 92 4.77 -5.32 13.21
N ALA A 93 3.70 -6.07 12.91
CA ALA A 93 2.39 -5.95 13.52
C ALA A 93 2.20 -7.10 14.51
N ILE A 94 1.92 -6.79 15.78
CA ILE A 94 1.69 -7.79 16.84
C ILE A 94 0.18 -7.88 17.10
N LEU A 95 -0.40 -9.06 16.88
CA LEU A 95 -1.83 -9.31 16.94
C LEU A 95 -2.18 -10.29 18.07
N HIS A 96 -3.23 -9.97 18.85
CA HIS A 96 -3.64 -10.80 19.99
C HIS A 96 -4.31 -12.11 19.55
N SER A 97 -3.64 -13.22 19.77
CA SER A 97 -4.12 -14.59 19.54
C SER A 97 -4.94 -14.78 18.23
N ASN A 98 -5.86 -15.74 18.21
CA ASN A 98 -6.79 -15.95 17.08
C ASN A 98 -7.74 -14.75 16.87
N VAL A 99 -8.16 -14.06 17.92
CA VAL A 99 -9.07 -12.88 17.84
C VAL A 99 -8.43 -11.78 17.02
N GLY A 100 -7.22 -11.37 17.36
CA GLY A 100 -6.51 -10.33 16.63
C GLY A 100 -6.15 -10.73 15.21
N LEU A 101 -5.81 -12.01 14.99
CA LEU A 101 -5.56 -12.51 13.64
C LEU A 101 -6.81 -12.47 12.76
N MET A 102 -7.99 -12.78 13.33
CA MET A 102 -9.27 -12.64 12.63
C MET A 102 -9.56 -11.19 12.25
N HIS A 103 -9.34 -10.25 13.17
CA HIS A 103 -9.52 -8.81 12.91
C HIS A 103 -8.52 -8.27 11.87
N GLY A 104 -7.26 -8.74 11.90
CA GLY A 104 -6.21 -8.29 10.99
C GLY A 104 -6.22 -8.95 9.61
N SER A 105 -7.08 -9.95 9.38
CA SER A 105 -7.06 -10.79 8.17
C SER A 105 -7.21 -9.98 6.89
N MET A 106 -8.10 -8.98 6.86
CA MET A 106 -8.32 -8.16 5.68
C MET A 106 -7.07 -7.36 5.30
N ALA A 107 -6.43 -6.70 6.26
CA ALA A 107 -5.22 -5.94 5.99
C ALA A 107 -4.01 -6.83 5.64
N ILE A 108 -3.96 -8.08 6.13
CA ILE A 108 -2.97 -9.08 5.69
C ILE A 108 -3.22 -9.43 4.22
N PHE A 109 -4.48 -9.61 3.82
CA PHE A 109 -4.85 -9.87 2.43
C PHE A 109 -4.51 -8.68 1.52
N ASP A 110 -4.75 -7.43 1.96
CA ASP A 110 -4.33 -6.22 1.23
C ASP A 110 -2.82 -6.22 0.96
N ALA A 111 -2.00 -6.49 1.98
CA ALA A 111 -0.55 -6.56 1.83
C ALA A 111 -0.11 -7.71 0.90
N TRP A 112 -0.84 -8.84 0.90
CA TRP A 112 -0.62 -9.96 -0.01
C TRP A 112 -0.85 -9.57 -1.47
N VAL A 113 -1.99 -8.96 -1.78
CA VAL A 113 -2.34 -8.57 -3.16
C VAL A 113 -1.42 -7.44 -3.67
N ASP A 114 -1.07 -6.50 -2.80
CA ASP A 114 -0.18 -5.37 -3.13
C ASP A 114 1.31 -5.77 -3.21
N ARG A 115 1.65 -7.05 -2.89
CA ARG A 115 3.03 -7.55 -2.86
C ARG A 115 3.95 -6.74 -1.94
N VAL A 116 3.47 -6.43 -0.74
CA VAL A 116 4.19 -5.61 0.23
C VAL A 116 4.63 -6.44 1.45
N PRO A 117 5.90 -6.34 1.87
CA PRO A 117 6.42 -7.13 2.98
C PRO A 117 5.88 -6.63 4.33
N VAL A 118 5.22 -7.51 5.07
CA VAL A 118 4.76 -7.26 6.45
C VAL A 118 5.10 -8.49 7.30
N ILE A 119 5.66 -8.30 8.49
CA ILE A 119 5.87 -9.39 9.45
C ILE A 119 4.76 -9.31 10.49
N VAL A 120 3.88 -10.29 10.49
CA VAL A 120 2.81 -10.40 11.48
C VAL A 120 3.26 -11.36 12.58
N LEU A 121 3.31 -10.89 13.81
CA LEU A 121 3.52 -11.72 14.99
C LEU A 121 2.19 -11.93 15.69
N GLY A 122 1.83 -13.18 15.85
CA GLY A 122 0.72 -13.59 16.68
C GLY A 122 1.22 -14.32 17.92
N ALA A 123 0.29 -14.63 18.80
CA ALA A 123 0.55 -15.53 19.89
C ALA A 123 -0.66 -16.40 20.18
N THR A 124 -0.43 -17.55 20.78
CA THR A 124 -1.47 -18.47 21.25
C THR A 124 -1.34 -18.65 22.75
N GLY A 125 -2.41 -19.01 23.41
CA GLY A 125 -2.34 -19.55 24.78
C GLY A 125 -1.43 -20.80 24.80
N PRO A 126 -1.04 -21.31 25.99
CA PRO A 126 -0.10 -22.39 26.08
C PRO A 126 -0.54 -23.62 25.24
N VAL A 127 0.36 -24.10 24.38
CA VAL A 127 0.16 -25.35 23.64
C VAL A 127 0.06 -26.52 24.63
N ASP A 128 0.89 -26.51 25.66
CA ASP A 128 0.79 -27.44 26.78
C ASP A 128 -0.50 -27.18 27.59
N ALA A 129 -1.45 -28.10 27.46
CA ALA A 129 -2.75 -28.01 28.13
C ALA A 129 -2.66 -27.84 29.65
N ASN A 130 -1.62 -28.37 30.30
CA ASN A 130 -1.44 -28.28 31.76
C ASN A 130 -1.07 -26.84 32.22
N LYS A 131 -0.62 -25.99 31.32
CA LYS A 131 -0.26 -24.60 31.59
C LYS A 131 -1.37 -23.63 31.28
N ARG A 132 -2.48 -24.11 30.73
CA ARG A 132 -3.61 -23.24 30.34
C ARG A 132 -4.38 -22.76 31.54
N ARG A 133 -4.65 -21.47 31.59
CA ARG A 133 -5.59 -20.89 32.54
C ARG A 133 -7.02 -21.31 32.19
N PRO A 134 -7.89 -21.56 33.18
CA PRO A 134 -9.29 -21.87 32.92
C PRO A 134 -9.97 -20.79 32.07
N TRP A 135 -10.85 -21.22 31.17
CA TRP A 135 -11.68 -20.38 30.29
C TRP A 135 -10.89 -19.52 29.30
N ILE A 136 -10.04 -18.57 29.77
CA ILE A 136 -9.46 -17.56 28.89
C ILE A 136 -8.46 -18.15 27.87
N ASP A 137 -7.64 -19.09 28.26
CA ASP A 137 -6.70 -19.74 27.32
C ASP A 137 -7.42 -20.74 26.42
N TRP A 138 -8.58 -21.29 26.83
CA TRP A 138 -9.39 -22.14 25.97
C TRP A 138 -9.89 -21.41 24.72
N ILE A 139 -10.39 -20.18 24.86
CA ILE A 139 -10.89 -19.38 23.72
C ILE A 139 -9.78 -18.68 22.92
N HIS A 140 -8.57 -18.59 23.47
CA HIS A 140 -7.43 -17.91 22.86
C HIS A 140 -6.30 -18.86 22.41
N THR A 141 -6.58 -20.16 22.32
CA THR A 141 -5.63 -21.18 21.85
C THR A 141 -6.23 -21.93 20.69
N ALA A 142 -5.69 -21.69 19.49
CA ALA A 142 -6.07 -22.44 18.29
C ALA A 142 -5.07 -23.57 18.03
N GLN A 143 -5.53 -24.69 17.49
CA GLN A 143 -4.68 -25.84 17.17
C GLN A 143 -3.67 -25.51 16.07
N ASP A 144 -4.10 -24.81 15.04
CA ASP A 144 -3.29 -24.32 13.91
C ASP A 144 -3.75 -22.91 13.54
N GLN A 145 -3.22 -21.91 14.26
CA GLN A 145 -3.65 -20.53 14.10
C GLN A 145 -3.25 -19.95 12.74
N GLY A 146 -2.09 -20.35 12.20
CA GLY A 146 -1.62 -19.92 10.90
C GLY A 146 -2.52 -20.32 9.73
N ALA A 147 -3.29 -21.41 9.89
CA ALA A 147 -4.23 -21.90 8.87
C ALA A 147 -5.26 -20.84 8.45
N LEU A 148 -5.62 -19.92 9.34
CA LEU A 148 -6.58 -18.84 9.04
C LEU A 148 -6.13 -17.94 7.89
N VAL A 149 -4.84 -17.65 7.80
CA VAL A 149 -4.27 -16.71 6.83
C VAL A 149 -3.33 -17.36 5.81
N ARG A 150 -3.05 -18.66 5.93
CA ARG A 150 -2.07 -19.40 5.13
C ARG A 150 -2.26 -19.24 3.62
N ASN A 151 -3.48 -19.07 3.17
CA ASN A 151 -3.79 -18.93 1.75
C ASN A 151 -3.41 -17.56 1.15
N PHE A 152 -3.17 -16.55 1.98
CA PHE A 152 -2.81 -15.19 1.56
C PHE A 152 -1.64 -14.61 2.36
N ILE A 153 -0.69 -15.47 2.72
CA ILE A 153 0.64 -15.13 3.23
C ILE A 153 1.69 -15.99 2.53
N LYS A 154 2.93 -15.58 2.56
CA LYS A 154 4.02 -16.34 1.96
C LYS A 154 4.47 -17.53 2.80
N TRP A 155 4.38 -17.42 4.13
CA TRP A 155 4.85 -18.42 5.06
C TRP A 155 4.33 -18.17 6.47
N ASP A 156 4.12 -19.23 7.21
CA ASP A 156 3.79 -19.20 8.63
C ASP A 156 4.64 -20.19 9.44
N ALA A 157 4.81 -19.89 10.73
CA ALA A 157 5.47 -20.79 11.67
C ALA A 157 4.95 -20.59 13.10
N GLN A 158 5.03 -21.69 13.87
CA GLN A 158 4.84 -21.71 15.31
C GLN A 158 6.07 -22.37 15.95
N PRO A 159 7.13 -21.62 16.29
CA PRO A 159 8.36 -22.18 16.83
C PRO A 159 8.15 -22.81 18.21
N ALA A 160 8.72 -23.98 18.42
CA ALA A 160 8.58 -24.76 19.64
C ALA A 160 9.69 -24.53 20.70
N SER A 161 10.70 -23.70 20.37
CA SER A 161 11.83 -23.37 21.26
C SER A 161 12.31 -21.97 21.01
N ILE A 162 13.09 -21.40 21.94
CA ILE A 162 13.65 -20.05 21.77
C ILE A 162 14.67 -19.98 20.62
N PRO A 163 15.59 -20.93 20.43
CA PRO A 163 16.44 -20.91 19.24
C PRO A 163 15.65 -20.96 17.92
N SER A 164 14.59 -21.77 17.85
CA SER A 164 13.75 -21.80 16.66
C SER A 164 12.89 -20.54 16.49
N ALA A 165 12.58 -19.80 17.57
CA ALA A 165 11.91 -18.50 17.51
C ALA A 165 12.83 -17.43 16.88
N GLN A 166 14.11 -17.41 17.24
CA GLN A 166 15.08 -16.50 16.62
C GLN A 166 15.28 -16.82 15.13
N GLU A 167 15.41 -18.10 14.77
CA GLU A 167 15.49 -18.53 13.38
C GLU A 167 14.21 -18.15 12.59
N ALA A 168 13.03 -18.38 13.17
CA ALA A 168 11.76 -18.05 12.54
C ALA A 168 11.62 -16.55 12.23
N LEU A 169 12.09 -15.66 13.10
CA LEU A 169 12.11 -14.21 12.85
C LEU A 169 13.02 -13.83 11.69
N LEU A 170 14.22 -14.42 11.60
CA LEU A 170 15.15 -14.19 10.49
C LEU A 170 14.56 -14.71 9.17
N ARG A 171 14.00 -15.92 9.20
CA ARG A 171 13.32 -16.53 8.05
C ARG A 171 12.11 -15.71 7.61
N ALA A 172 11.30 -15.22 8.55
CA ALA A 172 10.17 -14.33 8.30
C ALA A 172 10.60 -13.09 7.50
N ARG A 173 11.66 -12.39 7.96
CA ARG A 173 12.21 -11.24 7.24
C ARG A 173 12.71 -11.64 5.86
N GLN A 174 13.50 -12.70 5.74
CA GLN A 174 14.06 -13.16 4.48
C GLN A 174 12.94 -13.47 3.46
N ILE A 175 11.93 -14.25 3.86
CA ILE A 175 10.82 -14.63 2.98
C ILE A 175 9.95 -13.42 2.62
N ALA A 176 9.60 -12.56 3.59
CA ALA A 176 8.77 -11.39 3.34
C ALA A 176 9.39 -10.44 2.31
N THR A 177 10.74 -10.27 2.35
CA THR A 177 11.47 -9.34 1.48
C THR A 177 12.04 -9.98 0.22
N THR A 178 11.91 -11.30 0.02
CA THR A 178 12.23 -11.97 -1.25
C THR A 178 11.06 -11.83 -2.22
N ALA A 179 11.33 -11.44 -3.46
CA ALA A 179 10.29 -11.29 -4.49
C ALA A 179 9.68 -12.66 -4.92
N PRO A 180 8.38 -12.72 -5.20
CA PRO A 180 7.37 -11.68 -4.97
C PRO A 180 7.21 -11.42 -3.47
N GLN A 181 7.35 -10.16 -3.06
CA GLN A 181 7.27 -9.79 -1.64
C GLN A 181 5.85 -10.02 -1.09
N GLY A 182 5.70 -10.10 0.22
CA GLY A 182 4.39 -10.28 0.82
C GLY A 182 4.43 -10.54 2.33
N PRO A 183 3.28 -10.61 2.98
CA PRO A 183 3.17 -10.84 4.42
C PRO A 183 3.58 -12.26 4.82
N VAL A 184 4.05 -12.38 6.06
CA VAL A 184 4.37 -13.64 6.73
C VAL A 184 3.79 -13.62 8.15
N TYR A 185 3.58 -14.80 8.74
CA TYR A 185 3.00 -14.93 10.07
C TYR A 185 3.85 -15.84 10.97
N VAL A 186 4.17 -15.35 12.18
CA VAL A 186 4.86 -16.17 13.22
C VAL A 186 4.04 -16.13 14.50
N CYS A 187 3.65 -17.30 15.01
CA CYS A 187 2.82 -17.45 16.21
C CYS A 187 3.66 -17.94 17.39
N PHE A 188 3.72 -17.17 18.47
CA PHE A 188 4.45 -17.56 19.67
C PHE A 188 3.53 -18.15 20.74
N ASP A 189 3.95 -19.27 21.33
CA ASP A 189 3.34 -19.83 22.53
C ASP A 189 3.58 -18.92 23.74
N ALA A 190 2.54 -18.60 24.50
CA ALA A 190 2.65 -17.77 25.70
C ALA A 190 3.57 -18.42 26.77
N ALA A 191 3.53 -19.74 26.93
CA ALA A 191 4.40 -20.43 27.88
C ALA A 191 5.88 -20.42 27.45
N LEU A 192 6.14 -20.41 26.14
CA LEU A 192 7.49 -20.26 25.61
C LEU A 192 8.05 -18.86 25.91
N GLN A 193 7.24 -17.80 25.71
CA GLN A 193 7.61 -16.42 26.03
C GLN A 193 7.97 -16.26 27.52
N GLU A 194 7.20 -16.89 28.41
CA GLU A 194 7.33 -16.78 29.87
C GLU A 194 8.27 -17.82 30.50
N SER A 195 8.95 -18.63 29.69
CA SER A 195 9.90 -19.61 30.19
C SER A 195 11.16 -18.95 30.74
N LYS A 196 11.62 -19.42 31.91
CA LYS A 196 12.94 -19.07 32.43
C LYS A 196 14.01 -19.83 31.67
N LEU A 197 15.06 -19.15 31.25
CA LEU A 197 16.18 -19.75 30.57
C LEU A 197 17.33 -19.95 31.57
N SER A 198 18.03 -21.09 31.47
CA SER A 198 19.22 -21.38 32.27
C SER A 198 20.40 -20.48 31.88
N GLU A 199 20.43 -20.09 30.62
CA GLU A 199 21.45 -19.19 30.07
C GLU A 199 20.86 -18.35 28.94
N ARG A 200 21.46 -17.21 28.64
CA ARG A 200 21.08 -16.37 27.50
C ARG A 200 21.50 -17.09 26.21
N PRO A 201 20.58 -17.40 25.28
CA PRO A 201 20.95 -18.01 24.01
C PRO A 201 21.81 -17.05 23.18
N GLY A 202 22.73 -17.61 22.41
CA GLY A 202 23.53 -16.83 21.45
C GLY A 202 22.63 -16.12 20.46
N LEU A 203 22.93 -14.85 20.16
CA LEU A 203 22.21 -14.07 19.18
C LEU A 203 22.73 -14.38 17.78
N LEU A 204 21.84 -14.75 16.87
CA LEU A 204 22.18 -14.94 15.45
C LEU A 204 22.44 -13.58 14.80
N ASP A 205 23.49 -13.47 13.98
CA ASP A 205 23.78 -12.25 13.23
C ASP A 205 22.83 -12.06 12.05
N PRO A 206 21.89 -11.09 12.08
CA PRO A 206 20.92 -10.90 11.02
C PRO A 206 21.50 -10.56 9.64
N ALA A 207 22.74 -10.06 9.58
CA ALA A 207 23.39 -9.73 8.31
C ALA A 207 23.70 -10.96 7.45
N ARG A 208 23.74 -12.15 8.06
CA ARG A 208 23.99 -13.42 7.38
C ARG A 208 22.71 -14.09 6.83
N TYR A 209 21.52 -13.51 7.09
CA TYR A 209 20.20 -14.08 6.77
C TYR A 209 19.35 -13.08 5.98
N LEU A 210 19.98 -12.30 5.11
CA LEU A 210 19.29 -11.38 4.22
C LEU A 210 18.56 -12.13 3.09
N ALA A 211 17.59 -11.45 2.47
CA ALA A 211 16.99 -11.95 1.25
C ALA A 211 18.04 -12.15 0.15
N PRO A 212 17.89 -13.17 -0.71
CA PRO A 212 18.76 -13.30 -1.88
C PRO A 212 18.61 -12.07 -2.79
N PRO A 213 19.64 -11.75 -3.57
CA PRO A 213 19.53 -10.71 -4.58
C PRO A 213 18.45 -11.09 -5.61
N PRO A 214 17.83 -10.11 -6.30
CA PRO A 214 16.85 -10.39 -7.34
C PRO A 214 17.38 -11.35 -8.40
N ALA A 215 16.50 -12.25 -8.87
CA ALA A 215 16.83 -13.15 -9.96
C ALA A 215 17.14 -12.35 -11.25
N ARG A 216 18.12 -12.83 -12.04
CA ARG A 216 18.44 -12.26 -13.35
C ARG A 216 17.94 -13.21 -14.44
N PRO A 217 17.30 -12.71 -15.50
CA PRO A 217 17.01 -13.51 -16.69
C PRO A 217 18.31 -13.88 -17.41
N SER A 218 18.29 -14.94 -18.21
CA SER A 218 19.46 -15.31 -19.02
C SER A 218 19.76 -14.25 -20.10
N ASP A 219 21.03 -14.10 -20.43
CA ASP A 219 21.46 -13.13 -21.45
C ASP A 219 20.79 -13.39 -22.81
N GLU A 220 20.53 -14.66 -23.15
CA GLU A 220 19.81 -15.07 -24.37
C GLU A 220 18.39 -14.53 -24.41
N VAL A 221 17.62 -14.64 -23.33
CA VAL A 221 16.24 -14.16 -23.24
C VAL A 221 16.21 -12.63 -23.28
N VAL A 222 17.19 -11.97 -22.63
CA VAL A 222 17.32 -10.50 -22.70
C VAL A 222 17.65 -10.05 -24.12
N ALA A 223 18.53 -10.76 -24.84
CA ALA A 223 18.85 -10.46 -26.25
C ALA A 223 17.62 -10.60 -27.13
N GLN A 224 16.83 -11.67 -26.99
CA GLN A 224 15.57 -11.84 -27.71
C GLN A 224 14.58 -10.70 -27.45
N ALA A 225 14.44 -10.28 -26.17
CA ALA A 225 13.59 -9.15 -25.81
C ALA A 225 14.08 -7.84 -26.43
N ALA A 226 15.40 -7.59 -26.39
CA ALA A 226 16.02 -6.42 -26.99
C ALA A 226 15.82 -6.38 -28.51
N ASP A 227 15.96 -7.51 -29.19
CA ASP A 227 15.74 -7.62 -30.65
C ASP A 227 14.27 -7.38 -31.02
N LEU A 228 13.30 -7.94 -30.27
CA LEU A 228 11.87 -7.67 -30.45
C LEU A 228 11.57 -6.17 -30.30
N LEU A 229 12.06 -5.56 -29.24
CA LEU A 229 11.85 -4.13 -28.97
C LEU A 229 12.54 -3.23 -29.98
N TRP A 230 13.76 -3.60 -30.44
CA TRP A 230 14.50 -2.86 -31.46
C TRP A 230 13.78 -2.84 -32.80
N ASN A 231 13.25 -3.99 -33.23
CA ASN A 231 12.57 -4.15 -34.51
C ASN A 231 11.11 -3.64 -34.48
N ALA A 232 10.56 -3.37 -33.32
CA ALA A 232 9.18 -2.87 -33.18
C ALA A 232 9.02 -1.51 -33.88
N GLN A 233 7.91 -1.27 -34.54
CA GLN A 233 7.59 0.03 -35.13
C GLN A 233 6.93 0.95 -34.09
N ARG A 234 6.09 0.37 -33.27
CA ARG A 234 5.30 1.07 -32.23
C ARG A 234 5.38 0.32 -30.89
N PRO A 235 6.56 0.33 -30.23
CA PRO A 235 6.71 -0.31 -28.94
C PRO A 235 5.91 0.43 -27.86
N VAL A 236 5.27 -0.32 -26.96
CA VAL A 236 4.57 0.20 -25.78
C VAL A 236 5.14 -0.45 -24.54
N ILE A 237 5.35 0.33 -23.48
CA ILE A 237 5.75 -0.17 -22.16
C ILE A 237 4.60 0.02 -21.19
N LEU A 238 4.15 -1.06 -20.57
CA LEU A 238 3.22 -1.05 -19.44
C LEU A 238 4.02 -1.01 -18.14
N MET A 239 3.98 0.11 -17.43
CA MET A 239 4.67 0.30 -16.15
C MET A 239 3.76 -0.16 -15.01
N GLY A 240 3.98 -1.36 -14.51
CA GLY A 240 3.23 -1.96 -13.42
C GLY A 240 3.91 -1.80 -12.05
N ARG A 241 4.03 -2.92 -11.31
CA ARG A 241 4.70 -2.94 -9.99
C ARG A 241 6.21 -2.86 -10.17
N VAL A 242 6.75 -1.68 -9.99
CA VAL A 242 8.18 -1.35 -10.14
C VAL A 242 8.71 -0.74 -8.85
N SER A 243 10.04 -0.73 -8.68
CA SER A 243 10.66 -0.15 -7.49
C SER A 243 10.34 1.34 -7.33
N ARG A 244 10.39 1.81 -6.07
CA ARG A 244 10.23 3.24 -5.73
C ARG A 244 11.57 3.95 -5.52
N ASP A 245 12.68 3.32 -5.89
CA ASP A 245 13.98 3.97 -5.84
C ASP A 245 14.23 4.85 -7.07
N MET A 246 15.07 5.87 -6.90
CA MET A 246 15.33 6.86 -7.96
C MET A 246 16.21 6.31 -9.07
N GLU A 247 17.01 5.28 -8.83
CA GLU A 247 17.83 4.68 -9.89
C GLU A 247 16.95 3.87 -10.83
N GLY A 248 16.08 3.00 -10.28
CA GLY A 248 15.09 2.27 -11.07
C GLY A 248 14.20 3.21 -11.87
N TRP A 249 13.75 4.33 -11.27
CA TRP A 249 12.99 5.37 -11.98
C TRP A 249 13.75 5.93 -13.19
N ARG A 250 15.02 6.34 -13.01
CA ARG A 250 15.86 6.86 -14.10
C ARG A 250 16.10 5.81 -15.20
N GLN A 251 16.34 4.56 -14.81
CA GLN A 251 16.55 3.48 -15.76
C GLN A 251 15.31 3.19 -16.63
N ARG A 252 14.10 3.26 -16.04
CA ARG A 252 12.84 3.10 -16.77
C ARG A 252 12.60 4.25 -17.77
N VAL A 253 12.87 5.49 -17.35
CA VAL A 253 12.78 6.66 -18.25
C VAL A 253 13.79 6.51 -19.39
N LYS A 254 15.04 6.16 -19.09
CA LYS A 254 16.08 5.92 -20.11
C LYS A 254 15.66 4.83 -21.12
N LEU A 255 15.09 3.73 -20.65
CA LEU A 255 14.63 2.65 -21.54
C LEU A 255 13.54 3.15 -22.50
N ALA A 256 12.54 3.85 -21.97
CA ALA A 256 11.47 4.40 -22.79
C ALA A 256 11.99 5.41 -23.84
N GLU A 257 12.89 6.31 -23.44
CA GLU A 257 13.53 7.29 -24.35
C GLU A 257 14.41 6.61 -25.41
N THR A 258 15.24 5.62 -25.01
CA THR A 258 16.11 4.88 -25.94
C THR A 258 15.31 4.16 -27.02
N LEU A 259 14.18 3.58 -26.65
CA LEU A 259 13.27 2.87 -27.56
C LEU A 259 12.28 3.80 -28.26
N ASN A 260 12.19 5.07 -27.88
CA ASN A 260 11.09 5.97 -28.24
C ASN A 260 9.73 5.28 -28.08
N ALA A 261 9.56 4.56 -26.96
CA ALA A 261 8.38 3.74 -26.67
C ALA A 261 7.31 4.55 -25.95
N GLN A 262 6.05 4.38 -26.36
CA GLN A 262 4.93 4.92 -25.60
C GLN A 262 4.79 4.21 -24.27
N VAL A 263 4.42 4.96 -23.22
CA VAL A 263 4.30 4.44 -21.85
C VAL A 263 2.87 4.59 -21.35
N LEU A 264 2.34 3.54 -20.74
CA LEU A 264 1.11 3.55 -19.98
C LEU A 264 1.40 3.22 -18.52
N THR A 265 0.69 3.85 -17.60
CA THR A 265 0.81 3.66 -16.15
C THR A 265 -0.55 3.36 -15.52
N ASP A 266 -0.54 2.73 -14.35
CA ASP A 266 -1.72 2.28 -13.62
C ASP A 266 -1.79 2.99 -12.25
N LEU A 267 -2.93 3.59 -11.92
CA LEU A 267 -3.13 4.21 -10.60
C LEU A 267 -3.11 3.20 -9.45
N ARG A 268 -3.42 1.92 -9.71
CA ARG A 268 -3.46 0.91 -8.66
C ARG A 268 -2.09 0.64 -8.04
N VAL A 269 -1.01 0.79 -8.80
CA VAL A 269 0.37 0.48 -8.36
C VAL A 269 1.18 1.71 -7.95
N GLY A 270 0.66 2.92 -8.15
CA GLY A 270 1.32 4.17 -7.80
C GLY A 270 2.15 4.79 -8.91
N ALA A 271 2.99 5.77 -8.56
CA ALA A 271 3.82 6.48 -9.52
C ALA A 271 4.96 5.58 -10.03
N ALA A 272 4.94 5.24 -11.31
CA ALA A 272 5.90 4.34 -11.96
C ALA A 272 6.74 5.00 -13.05
N PHE A 273 6.25 6.13 -13.61
CA PHE A 273 6.86 6.90 -14.69
C PHE A 273 6.40 8.37 -14.62
N PRO A 274 7.18 9.36 -15.10
CA PRO A 274 6.73 10.76 -15.13
C PRO A 274 5.50 10.92 -16.02
N THR A 275 4.37 11.35 -15.44
CA THR A 275 3.12 11.45 -16.21
C THR A 275 3.02 12.69 -17.10
N ASP A 276 3.91 13.67 -16.90
CA ASP A 276 4.11 14.82 -17.79
C ASP A 276 5.16 14.58 -18.89
N HIS A 277 5.73 13.35 -18.97
CA HIS A 277 6.71 13.00 -19.97
C HIS A 277 6.05 12.87 -21.35
N PRO A 278 6.70 13.28 -22.47
CA PRO A 278 6.13 13.20 -23.81
C PRO A 278 5.74 11.80 -24.25
N LEU A 279 6.45 10.79 -23.75
CA LEU A 279 6.18 9.39 -24.05
C LEU A 279 5.04 8.79 -23.20
N HIS A 280 4.55 9.49 -22.17
CA HIS A 280 3.38 9.06 -21.40
C HIS A 280 2.13 9.28 -22.26
N ALA A 281 1.61 8.22 -22.84
CA ALA A 281 0.71 8.28 -23.99
C ALA A 281 -0.76 8.60 -23.61
N ALA A 282 -1.16 8.24 -22.40
CA ALA A 282 -2.53 8.47 -21.93
C ALA A 282 -2.57 8.65 -20.40
N PRO A 283 -3.57 9.36 -19.86
CA PRO A 283 -3.73 9.50 -18.41
C PRO A 283 -3.85 8.14 -17.70
N SER A 284 -3.20 8.04 -16.53
CA SER A 284 -3.28 6.84 -15.68
C SER A 284 -4.71 6.63 -15.16
N GLY A 285 -5.14 5.38 -15.10
CA GLY A 285 -6.43 4.99 -14.54
C GLY A 285 -6.34 3.58 -13.95
N SER A 286 -7.36 3.18 -13.19
CA SER A 286 -7.53 1.79 -12.78
C SER A 286 -8.11 0.92 -13.91
N PHE A 287 -8.69 1.56 -14.91
CA PHE A 287 -9.13 0.97 -16.17
C PHE A 287 -8.57 1.80 -17.33
N LEU A 288 -8.33 1.15 -18.46
CA LEU A 288 -7.82 1.83 -19.65
C LEU A 288 -8.83 2.85 -20.18
N THR A 289 -8.37 4.07 -20.40
CA THR A 289 -9.14 5.05 -21.19
C THR A 289 -9.24 4.61 -22.65
N PRO A 290 -10.21 5.08 -23.44
CA PRO A 290 -10.25 4.81 -24.88
C PRO A 290 -8.93 5.12 -25.60
N ALA A 291 -8.27 6.22 -25.24
CA ALA A 291 -6.96 6.59 -25.79
C ALA A 291 -5.87 5.54 -25.44
N ALA A 292 -5.85 5.05 -24.19
CA ALA A 292 -4.92 4.01 -23.78
C ALA A 292 -5.19 2.66 -24.50
N GLN A 293 -6.47 2.32 -24.73
CA GLN A 293 -6.83 1.15 -25.53
C GLN A 293 -6.36 1.28 -26.98
N ASP A 294 -6.49 2.48 -27.59
CA ASP A 294 -6.02 2.74 -28.93
C ASP A 294 -4.49 2.63 -29.04
N VAL A 295 -3.75 3.13 -28.05
CA VAL A 295 -2.30 2.97 -27.96
C VAL A 295 -1.91 1.49 -27.96
N LEU A 296 -2.57 0.66 -27.16
CA LEU A 296 -2.30 -0.78 -27.12
C LEU A 296 -2.66 -1.47 -28.44
N ARG A 297 -3.83 -1.20 -29.01
CA ARG A 297 -4.26 -1.80 -30.28
C ARG A 297 -3.33 -1.49 -31.44
N GLN A 298 -2.64 -0.35 -31.39
CA GLN A 298 -1.69 0.06 -32.43
C GLN A 298 -0.27 -0.46 -32.17
N ALA A 299 0.03 -0.98 -30.99
CA ALA A 299 1.32 -1.52 -30.66
C ALA A 299 1.61 -2.80 -31.45
N ASP A 300 2.85 -2.96 -31.89
CA ASP A 300 3.35 -4.23 -32.47
C ASP A 300 4.11 -5.06 -31.44
N VAL A 301 4.73 -4.40 -30.43
CA VAL A 301 5.36 -5.04 -29.27
C VAL A 301 4.94 -4.33 -27.99
N VAL A 302 4.54 -5.11 -27.01
CA VAL A 302 4.21 -4.62 -25.64
C VAL A 302 5.18 -5.23 -24.65
N LEU A 303 5.92 -4.39 -23.92
CA LEU A 303 6.74 -4.78 -22.78
C LEU A 303 5.93 -4.52 -21.50
N SER A 304 5.53 -5.58 -20.82
CA SER A 304 4.89 -5.52 -19.51
C SER A 304 5.94 -5.62 -18.41
N LEU A 305 6.10 -4.55 -17.63
CA LEU A 305 6.95 -4.52 -16.43
C LEU A 305 6.07 -4.78 -15.20
N ASP A 306 5.77 -6.03 -14.94
CA ASP A 306 4.92 -6.51 -13.85
C ASP A 306 3.57 -5.78 -13.76
N TRP A 307 2.89 -5.65 -14.92
CA TRP A 307 1.59 -4.99 -15.00
C TRP A 307 0.52 -5.79 -14.26
N LEU A 308 -0.24 -5.10 -13.40
CA LEU A 308 -1.34 -5.70 -12.66
C LEU A 308 -2.47 -6.11 -13.61
N ASP A 309 -2.85 -7.39 -13.61
CA ASP A 309 -3.89 -7.95 -14.47
C ASP A 309 -3.64 -7.72 -15.98
N LEU A 310 -2.53 -8.25 -16.47
CA LEU A 310 -2.18 -8.12 -17.89
C LEU A 310 -3.27 -8.70 -18.80
N SER A 311 -3.82 -9.87 -18.48
CA SER A 311 -4.88 -10.51 -19.27
C SER A 311 -6.13 -9.64 -19.37
N GLY A 312 -6.64 -9.15 -18.24
CA GLY A 312 -7.79 -8.25 -18.21
C GLY A 312 -7.54 -6.95 -18.96
N THR A 313 -6.33 -6.41 -18.89
CA THR A 313 -5.92 -5.22 -19.63
C THR A 313 -5.90 -5.46 -21.16
N LEU A 314 -5.34 -6.57 -21.59
CA LEU A 314 -5.37 -6.95 -23.01
C LEU A 314 -6.82 -7.17 -23.49
N LYS A 315 -7.67 -7.79 -22.67
CA LYS A 315 -9.09 -7.94 -22.96
C LYS A 315 -9.84 -6.59 -23.05
N GLN A 316 -9.47 -5.59 -22.23
CA GLN A 316 -10.03 -4.25 -22.37
C GLN A 316 -9.69 -3.63 -23.75
N ALA A 317 -8.50 -3.88 -24.29
CA ALA A 317 -8.08 -3.31 -25.55
C ALA A 317 -8.65 -4.09 -26.77
N TRP A 318 -8.57 -5.41 -26.79
CA TRP A 318 -8.93 -6.23 -27.95
C TRP A 318 -10.32 -6.89 -27.87
N GLY A 319 -10.97 -6.90 -26.69
CA GLY A 319 -12.21 -7.64 -26.48
C GLY A 319 -11.99 -9.15 -26.67
N GLU A 320 -12.82 -9.77 -27.48
CA GLU A 320 -12.72 -11.20 -27.84
C GLU A 320 -11.79 -11.44 -29.06
N LYS A 321 -11.18 -10.38 -29.63
CA LYS A 321 -10.26 -10.52 -30.76
C LYS A 321 -8.90 -11.00 -30.28
N THR A 322 -8.19 -11.69 -31.15
CA THR A 322 -6.79 -12.09 -30.90
C THR A 322 -5.92 -10.85 -30.70
N VAL A 323 -5.05 -10.89 -29.69
CA VAL A 323 -4.05 -9.84 -29.45
C VAL A 323 -3.08 -9.79 -30.62
N GLY A 324 -2.99 -8.64 -31.27
CA GLY A 324 -2.17 -8.46 -32.48
C GLY A 324 -0.70 -8.14 -32.21
N SER A 325 -0.36 -7.80 -30.96
CA SER A 325 0.99 -7.42 -30.55
C SER A 325 1.78 -8.62 -30.04
N LYS A 326 3.10 -8.59 -30.18
CA LYS A 326 4.01 -9.45 -29.43
C LYS A 326 4.10 -8.99 -27.99
N ILE A 327 3.93 -9.90 -27.04
CA ILE A 327 3.90 -9.61 -25.61
C ILE A 327 5.17 -10.13 -24.95
N ILE A 328 5.95 -9.21 -24.35
CA ILE A 328 7.08 -9.52 -23.48
C ILE A 328 6.62 -9.27 -22.05
N GLN A 329 6.61 -10.30 -21.21
CA GLN A 329 6.22 -10.15 -19.80
C GLN A 329 7.41 -10.32 -18.88
N VAL A 330 7.64 -9.30 -18.04
CA VAL A 330 8.60 -9.32 -16.93
C VAL A 330 7.78 -9.40 -15.65
N SER A 331 7.82 -10.51 -14.94
CA SER A 331 7.07 -10.69 -13.69
C SER A 331 7.59 -11.91 -12.90
N VAL A 332 7.41 -11.88 -11.59
CA VAL A 332 7.66 -13.00 -10.67
C VAL A 332 6.37 -13.59 -10.07
N ASP A 333 5.21 -13.15 -10.54
CA ASP A 333 3.91 -13.55 -9.99
C ASP A 333 3.68 -15.07 -10.01
N HIS A 334 4.28 -15.80 -10.97
CA HIS A 334 4.21 -17.26 -11.02
C HIS A 334 4.72 -17.97 -9.76
N TYR A 335 5.51 -17.28 -8.92
CA TYR A 335 6.02 -17.85 -7.66
C TYR A 335 5.08 -17.65 -6.46
N SER A 336 3.99 -16.90 -6.58
CA SER A 336 3.18 -16.53 -5.43
C SER A 336 1.72 -16.95 -5.47
N HIS A 337 1.31 -17.71 -6.47
CA HIS A 337 -0.10 -18.09 -6.60
C HIS A 337 -0.52 -19.19 -5.62
N ASN A 338 -1.36 -18.81 -4.65
CA ASN A 338 -2.09 -19.74 -3.78
C ASN A 338 -3.49 -20.06 -4.31
N GLY A 339 -4.00 -19.27 -5.24
CA GLY A 339 -5.33 -19.46 -5.83
C GLY A 339 -6.49 -19.18 -4.89
N TRP A 340 -6.26 -18.46 -3.77
CA TRP A 340 -7.32 -18.19 -2.79
C TRP A 340 -8.38 -17.22 -3.31
N SER A 341 -7.97 -16.12 -3.93
CA SER A 341 -8.87 -15.08 -4.43
C SER A 341 -8.88 -14.98 -5.96
N MET A 342 -8.52 -16.05 -6.67
CA MET A 342 -8.33 -16.01 -8.12
C MET A 342 -7.28 -14.96 -8.54
N ASP A 343 -6.31 -14.71 -7.68
CA ASP A 343 -5.20 -13.78 -7.87
C ASP A 343 -4.24 -14.16 -9.02
N HIS A 344 -4.37 -15.38 -9.55
CA HIS A 344 -3.70 -15.84 -10.75
C HIS A 344 -4.32 -15.32 -12.05
N GLN A 345 -5.39 -14.55 -11.99
CA GLN A 345 -6.01 -13.86 -13.13
C GLN A 345 -6.39 -14.78 -14.31
N GLY A 346 -6.80 -14.17 -15.44
CA GLY A 346 -6.81 -14.85 -16.72
C GLY A 346 -5.39 -15.02 -17.27
N LEU A 347 -5.17 -16.04 -18.06
CA LEU A 347 -3.86 -16.29 -18.69
C LEU A 347 -3.64 -15.34 -19.87
N PRO A 348 -2.66 -14.43 -19.82
CA PRO A 348 -2.35 -13.56 -20.97
C PRO A 348 -1.61 -14.34 -22.06
N PRO A 349 -1.81 -14.02 -23.34
CA PRO A 349 -0.91 -14.50 -24.39
C PRO A 349 0.46 -13.83 -24.23
N VAL A 350 1.52 -14.60 -24.08
CA VAL A 350 2.90 -14.10 -23.92
C VAL A 350 3.82 -14.78 -24.91
N ASP A 351 4.58 -13.99 -25.68
CA ASP A 351 5.55 -14.49 -26.64
C ASP A 351 6.92 -14.71 -25.99
N LEU A 352 7.28 -13.90 -24.99
CA LEU A 352 8.54 -14.02 -24.27
C LEU A 352 8.39 -13.66 -22.78
N PHE A 353 8.85 -14.57 -21.89
CA PHE A 353 8.89 -14.35 -20.46
C PHE A 353 10.30 -14.02 -19.95
N LEU A 354 10.41 -12.96 -19.15
CA LEU A 354 11.55 -12.70 -18.28
C LEU A 354 11.09 -12.91 -16.82
N LEU A 355 11.43 -14.07 -16.27
CA LEU A 355 10.99 -14.47 -14.92
C LEU A 355 11.88 -13.82 -13.85
N CYS A 356 11.75 -12.51 -13.69
CA CYS A 356 12.48 -11.69 -12.74
C CYS A 356 11.67 -10.44 -12.36
N GLU A 357 12.15 -9.68 -11.39
CA GLU A 357 11.63 -8.34 -11.09
C GLU A 357 11.93 -7.38 -12.25
N PRO A 358 11.17 -6.27 -12.41
CA PRO A 358 11.38 -5.29 -13.49
C PRO A 358 12.77 -4.66 -13.52
N GLU A 359 13.35 -4.33 -12.37
CA GLU A 359 14.61 -3.59 -12.27
C GLU A 359 15.80 -4.33 -12.91
N PRO A 360 16.07 -5.62 -12.62
CA PRO A 360 17.10 -6.39 -13.34
C PRO A 360 16.88 -6.45 -14.85
N ALA A 361 15.63 -6.65 -15.28
CA ALA A 361 15.31 -6.69 -16.71
C ALA A 361 15.56 -5.35 -17.39
N VAL A 362 15.08 -4.24 -16.81
CA VAL A 362 15.28 -2.88 -17.33
C VAL A 362 16.76 -2.52 -17.42
N ALA A 363 17.56 -2.85 -16.38
CA ALA A 363 19.00 -2.59 -16.35
C ALA A 363 19.73 -3.36 -17.48
N LEU A 364 19.37 -4.62 -17.70
CA LEU A 364 19.96 -5.45 -18.76
C LEU A 364 19.51 -5.00 -20.16
N LEU A 365 18.23 -4.69 -20.33
CA LEU A 365 17.72 -4.15 -21.60
C LEU A 365 18.42 -2.85 -21.98
N ASN A 366 18.63 -1.93 -21.01
CA ASN A 366 19.36 -0.69 -21.25
C ASN A 366 20.82 -0.88 -21.71
N GLN A 367 21.43 -2.05 -21.49
CA GLN A 367 22.77 -2.39 -21.97
C GLN A 367 22.74 -2.93 -23.40
N GLN A 368 21.63 -3.50 -23.85
CA GLN A 368 21.54 -4.21 -25.16
C GLN A 368 20.76 -3.42 -26.20
N VAL A 369 19.73 -2.63 -25.80
CA VAL A 369 18.96 -1.83 -26.76
C VAL A 369 19.79 -0.68 -27.32
N ARG A 370 19.58 -0.37 -28.63
CA ARG A 370 20.21 0.75 -29.30
C ARG A 370 19.26 1.93 -29.39
N PRO A 371 19.77 3.19 -29.35
CA PRO A 371 18.93 4.36 -29.56
C PRO A 371 18.22 4.31 -30.92
N ARG A 372 16.91 4.54 -30.90
CA ARG A 372 16.12 4.65 -32.12
C ARG A 372 16.18 6.09 -32.62
N GLN A 373 16.21 6.25 -33.95
CA GLN A 373 16.10 7.58 -34.55
C GLN A 373 14.65 8.08 -34.37
N GLY A 374 14.50 9.24 -33.74
CA GLY A 374 13.23 9.92 -33.52
C GLY A 374 13.42 11.06 -32.55
N THR A 375 12.79 12.18 -32.78
CA THR A 375 12.73 13.28 -31.81
C THR A 375 11.68 12.94 -30.78
N VAL A 376 12.11 12.74 -29.52
CA VAL A 376 11.15 12.76 -28.39
C VAL A 376 10.48 14.14 -28.42
N ALA A 377 9.16 14.19 -28.54
CA ALA A 377 8.40 15.43 -28.56
C ALA A 377 8.69 16.27 -27.30
N ALA A 378 8.47 17.57 -27.35
CA ALA A 378 8.62 18.42 -26.15
C ALA A 378 7.68 17.95 -25.05
N ARG A 379 8.11 18.07 -23.76
CA ARG A 379 7.26 17.75 -22.60
C ARG A 379 5.87 18.33 -22.78
N ARG A 380 4.87 17.51 -22.52
CA ARG A 380 3.48 17.97 -22.43
C ARG A 380 3.45 19.12 -21.42
N GLN A 381 2.96 20.28 -21.81
CA GLN A 381 2.71 21.31 -20.80
C GLN A 381 1.77 20.70 -19.75
N PRO A 382 2.05 20.91 -18.45
CA PRO A 382 1.16 20.42 -17.42
C PRO A 382 -0.25 20.80 -17.82
N THR A 383 -1.14 19.87 -17.90
CA THR A 383 -2.56 20.16 -17.96
C THR A 383 -2.88 20.76 -16.59
N ALA A 384 -2.46 22.00 -16.38
CA ALA A 384 -3.08 22.82 -15.38
C ALA A 384 -4.53 22.94 -15.86
N ALA A 385 -5.32 21.94 -15.53
CA ALA A 385 -6.74 22.08 -15.58
C ALA A 385 -7.04 23.30 -14.70
N ALA A 386 -7.16 24.44 -15.34
CA ALA A 386 -7.77 25.63 -14.77
C ALA A 386 -9.25 25.28 -14.55
N VAL A 387 -9.53 24.28 -13.70
CA VAL A 387 -10.85 24.01 -13.17
C VAL A 387 -11.05 25.02 -12.05
N THR A 388 -11.23 26.29 -12.45
CA THR A 388 -11.83 27.29 -11.58
C THR A 388 -13.32 27.03 -11.58
N GLN A 389 -13.78 26.25 -10.60
CA GLN A 389 -15.21 26.12 -10.35
C GLN A 389 -15.65 27.39 -9.61
N ALA A 390 -16.19 28.35 -10.36
CA ALA A 390 -16.64 29.64 -9.80
C ALA A 390 -17.97 29.54 -9.04
N SER A 391 -18.75 28.48 -9.24
CA SER A 391 -20.06 28.27 -8.56
C SER A 391 -20.53 26.83 -8.70
N GLY A 392 -21.43 26.40 -7.83
CA GLY A 392 -22.02 25.05 -7.78
C GLY A 392 -21.32 24.09 -6.82
N PRO A 393 -21.89 22.90 -6.61
CA PRO A 393 -21.33 21.89 -5.71
C PRO A 393 -19.95 21.43 -6.17
N MET A 394 -19.01 21.29 -5.22
CA MET A 394 -17.61 20.94 -5.49
C MET A 394 -17.46 19.57 -6.17
N THR A 395 -16.61 19.51 -7.20
CA THR A 395 -16.23 18.25 -7.83
C THR A 395 -14.89 17.75 -7.30
N VAL A 396 -14.58 16.46 -7.47
CA VAL A 396 -13.26 15.91 -7.10
C VAL A 396 -12.14 16.58 -7.91
N ALA A 397 -12.39 16.95 -9.17
CA ALA A 397 -11.44 17.68 -9.99
C ALA A 397 -11.17 19.10 -9.44
N ALA A 398 -12.20 19.79 -8.96
CA ALA A 398 -12.04 21.10 -8.30
C ALA A 398 -11.27 20.98 -6.98
N LEU A 399 -11.56 19.96 -6.17
CA LEU A 399 -10.80 19.65 -4.97
C LEU A 399 -9.33 19.40 -5.30
N ALA A 400 -9.03 18.56 -6.28
CA ALA A 400 -7.66 18.26 -6.70
C ALA A 400 -6.91 19.51 -7.18
N ALA A 401 -7.55 20.36 -8.00
CA ALA A 401 -6.97 21.60 -8.49
C ALA A 401 -6.70 22.58 -7.34
N THR A 402 -7.61 22.69 -6.38
CA THR A 402 -7.43 23.56 -5.19
C THR A 402 -6.32 23.03 -4.28
N LEU A 403 -6.26 21.73 -4.04
CA LEU A 403 -5.17 21.10 -3.29
C LEU A 403 -3.81 21.36 -3.97
N ARG A 404 -3.74 21.24 -5.30
CA ARG A 404 -2.52 21.50 -6.05
C ARG A 404 -2.06 22.95 -5.92
N ARG A 405 -2.97 23.92 -5.94
CA ARG A 405 -2.63 25.34 -5.70
C ARG A 405 -2.15 25.55 -4.26
N ALA A 406 -2.84 24.97 -3.29
CA ALA A 406 -2.49 25.12 -1.87
C ALA A 406 -1.11 24.53 -1.53
N VAL A 407 -0.73 23.42 -2.14
CA VAL A 407 0.61 22.82 -1.91
C VAL A 407 1.72 23.58 -2.65
N GLY A 408 1.43 24.25 -3.76
CA GLY A 408 2.42 25.02 -4.55
C GLY A 408 3.59 24.13 -5.02
N GLU A 409 4.82 24.60 -4.81
CA GLU A 409 6.06 23.91 -5.21
C GLU A 409 6.55 22.84 -4.22
N GLN A 410 5.73 22.49 -3.22
CA GLN A 410 6.14 21.50 -2.21
C GLN A 410 6.18 20.10 -2.81
N LYS A 411 7.16 19.31 -2.39
CA LYS A 411 7.18 17.89 -2.66
C LYS A 411 6.08 17.20 -1.86
N VAL A 412 5.13 16.60 -2.53
CA VAL A 412 3.99 15.89 -1.93
C VAL A 412 4.17 14.39 -2.11
N CYS A 413 3.72 13.62 -1.14
CA CYS A 413 3.42 12.22 -1.30
C CYS A 413 1.91 12.03 -1.15
N LEU A 414 1.22 11.70 -2.24
CA LEU A 414 -0.16 11.27 -2.20
C LEU A 414 -0.20 9.81 -1.73
N MET A 415 -0.52 9.61 -0.45
CA MET A 415 -0.47 8.30 0.19
C MET A 415 -1.65 7.41 -0.20
N ARG A 416 -2.81 8.02 -0.44
CA ARG A 416 -4.04 7.37 -0.86
C ARG A 416 -4.85 8.33 -1.73
N LEU A 417 -5.59 7.80 -2.70
CA LEU A 417 -6.53 8.53 -3.55
C LEU A 417 -7.87 7.78 -3.62
N PRO A 418 -9.02 8.49 -3.70
CA PRO A 418 -10.32 7.85 -3.86
C PRO A 418 -10.52 7.31 -5.28
N LEU A 419 -11.43 6.37 -5.47
CA LEU A 419 -11.77 5.80 -6.79
C LEU A 419 -12.26 6.84 -7.80
N SER A 420 -12.77 7.98 -7.33
CA SER A 420 -13.18 9.12 -8.16
C SER A 420 -12.02 9.95 -8.71
N TRP A 421 -10.77 9.68 -8.27
CA TRP A 421 -9.59 10.38 -8.77
C TRP A 421 -9.17 9.87 -10.14
N SER A 422 -8.87 10.78 -11.07
CA SER A 422 -8.31 10.48 -12.38
C SER A 422 -6.85 10.90 -12.46
N GLY A 423 -6.02 10.16 -13.20
CA GLY A 423 -4.63 10.51 -13.44
C GLY A 423 -4.40 11.86 -14.14
N GLU A 424 -5.45 12.46 -14.71
CA GLU A 424 -5.41 13.82 -15.26
C GLU A 424 -5.33 14.91 -14.18
N MET A 425 -5.72 14.59 -12.94
CA MET A 425 -5.84 15.58 -11.87
C MET A 425 -4.50 15.94 -11.23
N TRP A 426 -3.47 15.08 -11.39
CA TRP A 426 -2.17 15.27 -10.75
C TRP A 426 -1.03 14.65 -11.54
N ASP A 427 0.05 15.42 -11.78
CA ASP A 427 1.26 14.89 -12.42
C ASP A 427 2.18 14.24 -11.39
N PHE A 428 2.63 13.03 -11.67
CA PHE A 428 3.64 12.32 -10.88
C PHE A 428 5.01 12.48 -11.55
N ARG A 429 6.02 12.93 -10.81
CA ARG A 429 7.38 13.19 -11.30
C ARG A 429 8.45 12.49 -10.48
N HIS A 430 8.02 11.75 -9.46
CA HIS A 430 8.90 11.01 -8.54
C HIS A 430 8.17 9.75 -8.05
N PRO A 431 8.88 8.63 -7.78
CA PRO A 431 8.24 7.38 -7.35
C PRO A 431 7.46 7.48 -6.03
N LEU A 432 7.76 8.48 -5.19
CA LEU A 432 7.01 8.75 -3.96
C LEU A 432 5.95 9.85 -4.11
N ASP A 433 5.61 10.27 -5.31
CA ASP A 433 4.52 11.24 -5.50
C ASP A 433 3.15 10.59 -5.28
N PHE A 434 3.03 9.29 -5.55
CA PHE A 434 1.83 8.51 -5.26
C PHE A 434 2.18 7.05 -4.95
N LEU A 435 1.54 6.49 -3.92
CA LEU A 435 1.84 5.15 -3.43
C LEU A 435 0.93 4.03 -3.97
N GLY A 436 -0.09 4.36 -4.75
CA GLY A 436 -1.08 3.39 -5.23
C GLY A 436 -2.19 3.10 -4.22
N TYR A 437 -2.99 2.06 -4.50
CA TYR A 437 -4.07 1.59 -3.64
C TYR A 437 -3.59 0.52 -2.63
N ASP A 438 -4.55 -0.09 -1.93
CA ASP A 438 -4.30 -1.13 -0.91
C ASP A 438 -4.08 -2.54 -1.48
N GLY A 439 -4.40 -2.73 -2.75
CA GLY A 439 -4.30 -4.03 -3.42
C GLY A 439 -5.56 -4.87 -3.31
N GLY A 440 -6.07 -5.13 -2.12
CA GLY A 440 -7.20 -6.04 -1.88
C GLY A 440 -8.58 -5.38 -1.97
N GLY A 441 -8.66 -4.05 -1.99
CA GLY A 441 -9.91 -3.31 -2.06
C GLY A 441 -10.70 -3.28 -0.75
N GLY A 442 -10.07 -3.60 0.39
CA GLY A 442 -10.66 -3.53 1.72
C GLY A 442 -10.76 -2.10 2.21
N ILE A 443 -11.92 -1.45 2.02
CA ILE A 443 -12.16 -0.11 2.58
C ILE A 443 -12.13 -0.16 4.11
N GLY A 444 -11.62 0.93 4.73
CA GLY A 444 -11.27 1.00 6.15
C GLY A 444 -9.76 0.89 6.40
N SER A 445 -8.99 0.36 5.44
CA SER A 445 -7.52 0.31 5.50
C SER A 445 -6.84 1.66 5.23
N GLY A 446 -7.51 2.57 4.50
CA GLY A 446 -6.96 3.85 4.08
C GLY A 446 -6.39 4.71 5.21
N PRO A 447 -7.07 4.90 6.35
CA PRO A 447 -6.53 5.59 7.51
C PRO A 447 -5.24 4.96 8.04
N GLY A 448 -5.22 3.66 8.28
CA GLY A 448 -4.04 2.95 8.78
C GLY A 448 -2.86 3.06 7.81
N MET A 449 -3.07 2.80 6.52
CA MET A 449 -2.02 2.92 5.49
C MET A 449 -1.48 4.35 5.40
N SER A 450 -2.33 5.36 5.50
CA SER A 450 -1.91 6.76 5.50
C SER A 450 -1.01 7.09 6.68
N ILE A 451 -1.34 6.61 7.88
CA ILE A 451 -0.52 6.77 9.08
C ILE A 451 0.84 6.10 8.90
N GLY A 452 0.88 4.86 8.40
CA GLY A 452 2.12 4.13 8.16
C GLY A 452 3.02 4.82 7.13
N SER A 453 2.44 5.32 6.06
CA SER A 453 3.16 6.09 5.03
C SER A 453 3.69 7.41 5.60
N ALA A 454 2.89 8.14 6.37
CA ALA A 454 3.31 9.37 7.04
C ALA A 454 4.41 9.11 8.08
N LEU A 455 4.34 8.01 8.82
CA LEU A 455 5.40 7.56 9.74
C LEU A 455 6.72 7.35 9.00
N ALA A 456 6.69 6.72 7.83
CA ALA A 456 7.87 6.49 7.00
C ALA A 456 8.44 7.78 6.37
N LEU A 457 7.58 8.77 6.11
CA LEU A 457 7.98 10.07 5.55
C LEU A 457 8.46 11.06 6.61
N LYS A 458 8.31 10.73 7.89
CA LYS A 458 8.71 11.61 8.99
C LYS A 458 10.21 11.92 8.91
N GLY A 459 10.56 13.19 9.06
CA GLY A 459 11.94 13.66 8.90
C GLY A 459 12.40 13.90 7.46
N THR A 460 11.54 13.64 6.46
CA THR A 460 11.79 13.98 5.05
C THR A 460 11.29 15.39 4.70
N ASP A 461 11.57 15.84 3.48
CA ASP A 461 11.07 17.10 2.94
C ASP A 461 9.72 16.97 2.18
N ARG A 462 9.09 15.77 2.24
CA ARG A 462 7.82 15.49 1.57
C ARG A 462 6.63 15.72 2.49
N LEU A 463 5.63 16.44 1.99
CA LEU A 463 4.35 16.61 2.67
C LEU A 463 3.50 15.34 2.51
N PRO A 464 3.15 14.63 3.60
CA PRO A 464 2.27 13.48 3.53
C PRO A 464 0.81 13.94 3.37
N VAL A 465 0.18 13.57 2.26
CA VAL A 465 -1.21 13.91 1.95
C VAL A 465 -1.98 12.64 1.59
N ALA A 466 -3.13 12.43 2.20
CA ALA A 466 -4.07 11.40 1.77
C ALA A 466 -5.41 12.05 1.38
N VAL A 467 -6.01 11.59 0.30
CA VAL A 467 -7.39 11.90 -0.06
C VAL A 467 -8.16 10.59 -0.04
N ILE A 468 -9.13 10.46 0.86
CA ILE A 468 -9.89 9.20 1.04
C ILE A 468 -11.39 9.45 0.98
N GLY A 469 -12.17 8.43 0.67
CA GLY A 469 -13.63 8.51 0.73
C GLY A 469 -14.16 8.54 2.16
N ASP A 470 -15.36 9.07 2.32
CA ASP A 470 -16.08 9.12 3.61
C ASP A 470 -16.34 7.74 4.21
N GLY A 471 -16.68 6.75 3.40
CA GLY A 471 -16.85 5.36 3.85
C GLY A 471 -15.54 4.75 4.38
N ASP A 472 -14.43 4.90 3.63
CA ASP A 472 -13.10 4.45 4.03
C ASP A 472 -12.64 5.13 5.33
N TYR A 473 -12.87 6.46 5.43
CA TYR A 473 -12.59 7.24 6.63
C TYR A 473 -13.35 6.71 7.86
N MET A 474 -14.67 6.53 7.75
CA MET A 474 -15.51 6.11 8.87
C MET A 474 -15.19 4.71 9.37
N MET A 475 -14.90 3.78 8.46
CA MET A 475 -14.56 2.40 8.80
C MET A 475 -13.21 2.29 9.53
N GLY A 476 -12.26 3.19 9.22
CA GLY A 476 -10.91 3.18 9.81
C GLY A 476 -10.62 4.32 10.79
N VAL A 477 -11.61 5.09 11.25
CA VAL A 477 -11.40 6.31 12.03
C VAL A 477 -10.60 6.11 13.33
N ASN A 478 -10.69 4.95 13.96
CA ASN A 478 -9.97 4.63 15.19
C ASN A 478 -8.44 4.63 15.01
N ALA A 479 -7.95 4.43 13.79
CA ALA A 479 -6.52 4.52 13.49
C ALA A 479 -5.94 5.91 13.83
N PHE A 480 -6.72 6.96 13.74
CA PHE A 480 -6.24 8.33 13.92
C PHE A 480 -5.85 8.67 15.36
N TRP A 481 -6.37 7.95 16.34
CA TRP A 481 -5.86 8.06 17.69
C TRP A 481 -4.37 7.70 17.77
N THR A 482 -3.95 6.69 17.01
CA THR A 482 -2.52 6.32 16.93
C THR A 482 -1.68 7.45 16.33
N ALA A 483 -2.18 8.15 15.29
CA ALA A 483 -1.47 9.30 14.72
C ALA A 483 -1.32 10.44 15.74
N ALA A 484 -2.38 10.73 16.51
CA ALA A 484 -2.35 11.72 17.58
C ALA A 484 -1.37 11.33 18.68
N ASN A 485 -1.47 10.09 19.20
CA ASN A 485 -0.62 9.59 20.27
C ASN A 485 0.86 9.57 19.90
N ALA A 486 1.20 9.09 18.69
CA ALA A 486 2.56 8.99 18.19
C ALA A 486 3.08 10.29 17.54
N GLN A 487 2.26 11.33 17.47
CA GLN A 487 2.57 12.64 16.86
C GLN A 487 3.09 12.48 15.41
N ILE A 488 2.30 11.82 14.58
CA ILE A 488 2.62 11.58 13.16
C ILE A 488 1.93 12.64 12.31
N PRO A 489 2.65 13.66 11.77
CA PRO A 489 2.06 14.75 11.02
C PRO A 489 1.63 14.32 9.62
N MET A 490 0.41 14.65 9.23
CA MET A 490 -0.10 14.46 7.86
C MET A 490 -1.34 15.31 7.61
N LEU A 491 -1.62 15.56 6.34
CA LEU A 491 -2.89 16.11 5.86
C LEU A 491 -3.77 14.97 5.35
N LEU A 492 -4.95 14.83 5.92
CA LEU A 492 -5.99 13.95 5.40
C LEU A 492 -7.15 14.80 4.89
N VAL A 493 -7.52 14.64 3.63
CA VAL A 493 -8.69 15.25 3.02
C VAL A 493 -9.73 14.17 2.80
N VAL A 494 -10.88 14.30 3.43
CA VAL A 494 -12.01 13.39 3.24
C VAL A 494 -12.84 13.89 2.06
N CYS A 495 -12.88 13.09 1.01
CA CYS A 495 -13.73 13.29 -0.16
C CYS A 495 -15.14 12.80 0.18
N ASN A 496 -15.93 13.67 0.82
CA ASN A 496 -17.22 13.33 1.41
C ASN A 496 -18.36 13.41 0.39
N THR A 497 -18.74 12.25 -0.11
CA THR A 497 -19.89 12.08 -1.02
C THR A 497 -21.18 11.73 -0.29
N ARG A 498 -21.10 11.47 1.02
CA ARG A 498 -22.20 10.97 1.86
C ARG A 498 -22.78 9.65 1.33
N SER A 499 -21.93 8.81 0.68
CA SER A 499 -22.39 7.59 0.02
C SER A 499 -21.28 6.59 -0.27
N PHE A 500 -21.61 5.30 -0.22
CA PHE A 500 -20.88 4.24 -0.90
C PHE A 500 -21.20 4.28 -2.41
N PHE A 501 -20.76 5.35 -3.07
CA PHE A 501 -21.19 5.67 -4.44
C PHE A 501 -20.85 4.60 -5.48
N ASN A 502 -19.77 3.85 -5.27
CA ASN A 502 -19.43 2.69 -6.11
C ASN A 502 -20.61 1.71 -6.20
N ASP A 503 -21.24 1.43 -5.08
CA ASP A 503 -22.32 0.46 -4.98
C ASP A 503 -23.65 1.04 -5.50
N GLU A 504 -23.86 2.36 -5.41
CA GLU A 504 -24.97 3.01 -6.10
C GLU A 504 -24.88 2.78 -7.63
N LEU A 505 -23.68 2.83 -8.23
CA LEU A 505 -23.51 2.60 -9.67
C LEU A 505 -23.80 1.15 -10.06
N HIS A 506 -23.34 0.19 -9.27
CA HIS A 506 -23.65 -1.22 -9.51
C HIS A 506 -25.15 -1.50 -9.40
N GLN A 507 -25.80 -0.93 -8.39
CA GLN A 507 -27.25 -1.04 -8.20
C GLN A 507 -28.01 -0.41 -9.37
N GLU A 508 -27.60 0.78 -9.82
CA GLU A 508 -28.20 1.45 -10.98
C GLU A 508 -28.10 0.59 -12.24
N ARG A 509 -26.92 0.01 -12.52
CA ARG A 509 -26.71 -0.87 -13.67
C ARG A 509 -27.70 -2.06 -13.66
N VAL A 510 -27.78 -2.75 -12.51
CA VAL A 510 -28.68 -3.90 -12.37
C VAL A 510 -30.14 -3.48 -12.49
N ALA A 511 -30.54 -2.33 -11.95
CA ALA A 511 -31.87 -1.80 -12.08
C ALA A 511 -32.23 -1.51 -13.55
N ARG A 512 -31.31 -0.86 -14.29
CA ARG A 512 -31.50 -0.61 -15.76
C ARG A 512 -31.66 -1.91 -16.54
N GLN A 513 -30.78 -2.88 -16.33
CA GLN A 513 -30.85 -4.19 -17.00
C GLN A 513 -32.16 -4.91 -16.72
N ARG A 514 -32.71 -4.75 -15.50
CA ARG A 514 -33.98 -5.38 -15.08
C ARG A 514 -35.20 -4.50 -15.32
N GLN A 515 -35.05 -3.34 -15.95
CA GLN A 515 -36.14 -2.37 -16.20
C GLN A 515 -36.85 -1.96 -14.89
N ARG A 516 -36.09 -1.75 -13.82
CA ARG A 516 -36.57 -1.31 -12.50
C ARG A 516 -36.20 0.16 -12.24
N PRO A 517 -36.89 0.84 -11.29
CA PRO A 517 -36.61 2.24 -10.98
C PRO A 517 -35.16 2.45 -10.50
N VAL A 518 -34.37 3.25 -11.25
CA VAL A 518 -32.99 3.60 -10.94
C VAL A 518 -32.89 4.60 -9.80
N GLU A 519 -33.96 5.30 -9.50
CA GLU A 519 -34.09 6.29 -8.44
C GLU A 519 -33.88 5.66 -7.04
N ASN A 520 -34.06 4.34 -6.93
CA ASN A 520 -33.91 3.60 -5.68
C ASN A 520 -32.44 3.21 -5.37
N ARG A 521 -31.48 3.52 -6.24
CA ARG A 521 -30.07 3.09 -6.12
C ARG A 521 -29.39 3.50 -4.82
N TRP A 522 -29.84 4.61 -4.22
CA TRP A 522 -29.29 5.17 -3.00
C TRP A 522 -29.67 4.42 -1.72
N ILE A 523 -30.75 3.60 -1.76
CA ILE A 523 -31.28 2.89 -0.59
C ILE A 523 -30.24 1.84 -0.13
N GLY A 524 -29.81 1.93 1.12
CA GLY A 524 -28.76 1.07 1.69
C GLY A 524 -27.34 1.48 1.34
N GLN A 525 -27.13 2.56 0.58
CA GLN A 525 -25.82 3.03 0.13
C GLN A 525 -25.42 4.38 0.76
N ARG A 526 -26.40 5.24 1.06
CA ARG A 526 -26.12 6.59 1.55
C ARG A 526 -25.85 6.66 3.04
N ILE A 527 -24.88 7.50 3.41
CA ILE A 527 -24.44 7.80 4.78
C ILE A 527 -24.86 9.25 5.11
N SER A 528 -26.15 9.56 4.97
CA SER A 528 -26.64 10.95 5.05
C SER A 528 -27.80 11.16 6.03
N ASN A 529 -28.35 10.11 6.64
CA ASN A 529 -29.44 10.22 7.58
C ASN A 529 -29.25 9.28 8.79
N PRO A 530 -28.68 9.77 9.92
CA PRO A 530 -28.10 11.11 10.07
C PRO A 530 -26.78 11.26 9.30
N ALA A 531 -26.45 12.48 8.87
CA ALA A 531 -25.13 12.77 8.31
C ALA A 531 -24.09 12.81 9.45
N PRO A 532 -22.98 12.04 9.36
CA PRO A 532 -21.95 12.07 10.39
C PRO A 532 -21.14 13.37 10.31
N ASP A 533 -20.72 13.90 11.47
CA ASP A 533 -19.74 14.98 11.57
C ASP A 533 -18.31 14.38 11.55
N LEU A 534 -17.72 14.30 10.35
CA LEU A 534 -16.39 13.67 10.16
C LEU A 534 -15.28 14.50 10.82
N ALA A 535 -15.41 15.82 10.84
CA ALA A 535 -14.46 16.70 11.52
C ALA A 535 -14.53 16.52 13.06
N MET A 536 -15.72 16.33 13.62
CA MET A 536 -15.87 16.02 15.05
C MET A 536 -15.26 14.65 15.39
N MET A 537 -15.44 13.66 14.54
CA MET A 537 -14.82 12.33 14.73
C MET A 537 -13.29 12.44 14.79
N ALA A 538 -12.66 13.27 13.94
CA ALA A 538 -11.23 13.55 14.00
C ALA A 538 -10.84 14.22 15.34
N ARG A 539 -11.58 15.23 15.76
CA ARG A 539 -11.36 15.91 17.04
C ARG A 539 -11.49 14.96 18.22
N GLY A 540 -12.46 14.05 18.17
CA GLY A 540 -12.65 12.97 19.16
C GLY A 540 -11.46 12.02 19.27
N GLN A 541 -10.66 11.87 18.23
CA GLN A 541 -9.41 11.09 18.23
C GLN A 541 -8.16 11.94 18.61
N GLY A 542 -8.33 13.20 18.95
CA GLY A 542 -7.25 14.09 19.36
C GLY A 542 -6.56 14.83 18.20
N LEU A 543 -7.15 14.86 17.02
CA LEU A 543 -6.64 15.54 15.84
C LEU A 543 -7.27 16.91 15.62
N LYS A 544 -6.71 17.69 14.71
CA LYS A 544 -7.35 18.89 14.20
C LYS A 544 -8.33 18.52 13.08
N GLY A 545 -9.62 18.61 13.37
CA GLY A 545 -10.70 18.35 12.40
C GLY A 545 -11.35 19.66 11.93
N ILE A 546 -11.46 19.85 10.61
CA ILE A 546 -12.04 21.04 9.97
C ILE A 546 -13.10 20.59 8.98
N GLY A 547 -14.25 21.24 8.96
CA GLY A 547 -15.32 20.95 8.02
C GLY A 547 -16.70 20.79 8.70
N PRO A 548 -17.74 20.48 7.92
CA PRO A 548 -17.69 20.25 6.46
C PRO A 548 -17.39 21.53 5.67
N VAL A 549 -16.49 21.45 4.67
CA VAL A 549 -16.19 22.52 3.73
C VAL A 549 -16.96 22.25 2.44
N GLU A 550 -17.79 23.21 2.02
CA GLU A 550 -18.66 23.07 0.85
C GLU A 550 -18.34 24.11 -0.26
N ASP A 551 -17.57 25.14 0.09
CA ASP A 551 -17.19 26.23 -0.82
C ASP A 551 -15.72 26.14 -1.26
N ALA A 552 -15.48 26.31 -2.58
CA ALA A 552 -14.14 26.15 -3.16
C ALA A 552 -13.16 27.28 -2.74
N ALA A 553 -13.64 28.48 -2.49
CA ALA A 553 -12.78 29.60 -2.04
C ALA A 553 -12.39 29.41 -0.57
N GLU A 554 -13.33 28.92 0.26
CA GLU A 554 -13.03 28.53 1.63
C GLU A 554 -12.02 27.39 1.67
N LEU A 555 -12.16 26.38 0.80
CA LEU A 555 -11.29 25.22 0.76
C LEU A 555 -9.82 25.60 0.55
N GLU A 556 -9.52 26.55 -0.34
CA GLU A 556 -8.13 26.95 -0.60
C GLU A 556 -7.46 27.51 0.66
N ARG A 557 -8.15 28.41 1.36
CA ARG A 557 -7.67 28.95 2.64
C ARG A 557 -7.49 27.85 3.70
N VAL A 558 -8.48 26.97 3.84
CA VAL A 558 -8.44 25.86 4.80
C VAL A 558 -7.27 24.92 4.52
N LEU A 559 -7.00 24.60 3.24
CA LEU A 559 -5.89 23.73 2.87
C LEU A 559 -4.53 24.40 3.13
N VAL A 560 -4.36 25.69 2.82
CA VAL A 560 -3.12 26.44 3.12
C VAL A 560 -2.84 26.45 4.62
N ASP A 561 -3.85 26.75 5.44
CA ASP A 561 -3.74 26.78 6.91
C ASP A 561 -3.45 25.36 7.46
N SER A 562 -4.08 24.33 6.89
CA SER A 562 -3.87 22.94 7.27
C SER A 562 -2.45 22.46 6.95
N ILE A 563 -1.93 22.78 5.77
CA ILE A 563 -0.55 22.48 5.37
C ILE A 563 0.45 23.16 6.32
N ALA A 564 0.19 24.42 6.71
CA ALA A 564 1.02 25.12 7.67
C ALA A 564 1.01 24.44 9.05
N ALA A 565 -0.13 23.89 9.48
CA ALA A 565 -0.25 23.13 10.72
C ALA A 565 0.50 21.78 10.65
N VAL A 566 0.37 21.05 9.54
CA VAL A 566 1.13 19.81 9.33
C VAL A 566 2.64 20.04 9.39
N LYS A 567 3.13 21.13 8.82
CA LYS A 567 4.55 21.50 8.91
C LYS A 567 5.02 21.79 10.33
N LYS A 568 4.10 22.16 11.22
CA LYS A 568 4.37 22.32 12.67
C LYS A 568 4.26 21.03 13.45
N GLY A 569 3.97 19.90 12.79
CA GLY A 569 3.88 18.58 13.41
C GLY A 569 2.46 18.12 13.75
N GLU A 570 1.42 18.84 13.30
CA GLU A 570 0.03 18.45 13.55
C GLU A 570 -0.47 17.43 12.51
N THR A 571 -1.40 16.57 12.92
CA THR A 571 -2.24 15.79 12.01
C THR A 571 -3.55 16.54 11.79
N VAL A 572 -3.89 16.83 10.55
CA VAL A 572 -5.08 17.61 10.19
C VAL A 572 -5.99 16.80 9.30
N VAL A 573 -7.27 16.77 9.62
CA VAL A 573 -8.34 16.18 8.81
C VAL A 573 -9.24 17.31 8.30
N VAL A 574 -9.46 17.36 6.99
CA VAL A 574 -10.36 18.31 6.34
C VAL A 574 -11.50 17.53 5.69
N ASP A 575 -12.71 17.68 6.19
CA ASP A 575 -13.93 17.12 5.60
C ASP A 575 -14.42 18.03 4.47
N VAL A 576 -14.40 17.54 3.23
CA VAL A 576 -14.77 18.28 2.03
C VAL A 576 -15.95 17.62 1.34
N VAL A 577 -17.08 18.30 1.31
CA VAL A 577 -18.29 17.79 0.64
C VAL A 577 -18.13 17.94 -0.87
N VAL A 578 -18.23 16.82 -1.58
CA VAL A 578 -18.08 16.76 -3.04
C VAL A 578 -19.27 16.05 -3.69
N GLN A 579 -19.52 16.38 -4.95
CA GLN A 579 -20.49 15.66 -5.76
C GLN A 579 -20.03 14.21 -5.99
N THR A 580 -21.00 13.29 -5.99
CA THR A 580 -20.78 11.92 -6.48
C THR A 580 -20.47 11.94 -7.97
N GLY A 581 -19.49 11.13 -8.39
CA GLY A 581 -19.16 10.96 -9.80
C GLY A 581 -17.82 10.27 -10.02
N TYR A 582 -17.73 9.50 -11.10
CA TYR A 582 -16.50 8.88 -11.57
C TYR A 582 -16.19 9.32 -13.00
N SER A 583 -14.94 9.18 -13.43
CA SER A 583 -14.60 9.36 -14.83
C SER A 583 -15.36 8.37 -15.72
N PRO A 584 -15.61 8.68 -16.99
CA PRO A 584 -16.29 7.76 -17.91
C PRO A 584 -15.59 6.39 -18.01
N ALA A 585 -14.25 6.36 -18.03
CA ALA A 585 -13.49 5.12 -18.09
C ALA A 585 -13.67 4.28 -16.81
N MET A 586 -13.66 4.92 -15.64
CA MET A 586 -13.90 4.25 -14.36
C MET A 586 -15.33 3.70 -14.27
N THR A 587 -16.33 4.50 -14.63
CA THR A 587 -17.72 4.05 -14.65
C THR A 587 -17.91 2.87 -15.59
N ALA A 588 -17.41 2.96 -16.83
CA ALA A 588 -17.51 1.87 -17.80
C ALA A 588 -16.79 0.60 -17.34
N GLY A 589 -15.61 0.73 -16.72
CA GLY A 589 -14.85 -0.40 -16.19
C GLY A 589 -15.56 -1.12 -15.06
N LEU A 590 -16.08 -0.37 -14.08
CA LEU A 590 -16.82 -0.91 -12.93
C LEU A 590 -18.16 -1.53 -13.32
N THR A 591 -18.85 -0.94 -14.29
CA THR A 591 -20.20 -1.38 -14.67
C THR A 591 -20.24 -2.26 -15.92
N ARG A 592 -19.08 -2.71 -16.42
CA ARG A 592 -19.00 -3.59 -17.60
C ARG A 592 -19.80 -4.85 -17.35
N SER A 593 -20.87 -5.07 -18.15
CA SER A 593 -21.54 -6.37 -18.23
C SER A 593 -20.71 -7.30 -19.11
N GLN A 594 -20.60 -8.54 -18.71
CA GLN A 594 -20.33 -9.63 -19.64
C GLN A 594 -21.69 -10.02 -20.20
N ASP A 595 -22.00 -9.60 -21.41
CA ASP A 595 -23.10 -10.14 -22.19
C ASP A 595 -22.68 -11.49 -22.75
#